data_565ae4d4b3087afc9640b6b9fee9b117
#
_entry.id   565ae4d4b3087afc9640b6b9fee9b117
#
_cell.length_a   1.000
_cell.length_b   1.000
_cell.length_c   1.000
_cell.angle_alpha   90.00
_cell.angle_beta   90.00
_cell.angle_gamma   90.00
#
_symmetry.space_group_name_H-M   'P 1'
#
loop_
_entity.id
_entity.type
_entity.pdbx_description
1 polymer ?
#
loop_
_entity_poly.entity_id
_entity_poly.type
_entity_poly.pdbx_seq_one_letter_code
_entity_poly.pdbx_strand_id
1 'polypeptide(L)'
;MNAMRLTGSAPSLRQHTITAPVPSWRHPDHVVLETCVEDVEGVRISARAGADRAELGANLTATGTTPSIGTIEAAIFAAAEQVEQRRAQAGAHWADKPEAAAPFGLRILIRPRGGSFVYDADEGRAMIADVRRIATLALEMAEFTRPQATGGGRTTLPPAVDLGFVVGALTEDGTIDRGLVRLLVDMANGAPVTFHRAFDQCRDTVEAYGDLEGLGVRYVLTSGAAQTLSLIHI
;
A
#
# COMPACT_ATOMS: atom_id res chain seq x y z
N MET A 1 15.28 50.06 -11.77
CA MET A 1 15.45 48.60 -11.54
C MET A 1 14.32 48.13 -10.67
N ASN A 2 13.24 47.63 -11.29
CA ASN A 2 12.05 47.16 -10.56
C ASN A 2 12.16 45.65 -10.32
N ALA A 3 12.21 45.26 -9.08
CA ALA A 3 12.13 43.86 -8.68
C ALA A 3 10.67 43.40 -8.74
N MET A 4 10.38 42.51 -9.65
CA MET A 4 9.09 41.88 -9.85
C MET A 4 8.91 40.79 -8.78
N ARG A 5 8.04 41.01 -7.79
CA ARG A 5 7.65 39.99 -6.82
C ARG A 5 6.70 39.01 -7.48
N LEU A 6 7.14 37.77 -7.64
CA LEU A 6 6.27 36.67 -8.01
C LEU A 6 5.48 36.21 -6.77
N THR A 7 4.27 36.74 -6.61
CA THR A 7 3.28 36.19 -5.69
C THR A 7 2.40 35.20 -6.44
N GLY A 8 2.91 34.00 -6.62
CA GLY A 8 2.11 32.86 -7.07
C GLY A 8 1.81 32.00 -5.86
N SER A 9 0.61 32.07 -5.30
CA SER A 9 0.11 31.08 -4.33
C SER A 9 0.04 29.73 -5.05
N ALA A 10 0.80 28.74 -4.56
CA ALA A 10 0.66 27.37 -5.01
C ALA A 10 -0.79 26.92 -4.79
N PRO A 11 -1.41 26.23 -5.78
CA PRO A 11 -2.73 25.66 -5.57
C PRO A 11 -2.66 24.71 -4.38
N SER A 12 -3.50 24.96 -3.38
CA SER A 12 -3.68 24.05 -2.26
C SER A 12 -4.14 22.71 -2.82
N LEU A 13 -3.29 21.70 -2.77
CA LEU A 13 -3.68 20.32 -2.98
C LEU A 13 -4.77 20.03 -1.94
N ARG A 14 -6.03 20.06 -2.37
CA ARG A 14 -7.14 19.61 -1.55
C ARG A 14 -6.81 18.18 -1.18
N GLN A 15 -6.69 17.93 0.11
CA GLN A 15 -6.55 16.60 0.68
C GLN A 15 -7.80 15.79 0.27
N HIS A 16 -7.71 15.11 -0.84
CA HIS A 16 -8.62 14.00 -1.11
C HIS A 16 -8.13 12.86 -0.23
N THR A 17 -8.59 12.87 1.00
CA THR A 17 -8.44 11.73 1.90
C THR A 17 -9.12 10.55 1.21
N ILE A 18 -8.35 9.72 0.52
CA ILE A 18 -8.81 8.40 0.08
C ILE A 18 -8.79 7.50 1.33
N THR A 19 -9.55 7.87 2.33
CA THR A 19 -10.04 6.89 3.28
C THR A 19 -11.14 6.15 2.55
N ALA A 20 -10.77 5.12 1.79
CA ALA A 20 -11.73 4.08 1.53
C ALA A 20 -12.20 3.60 2.90
N PRO A 21 -13.45 3.81 3.29
CA PRO A 21 -13.94 3.25 4.54
C PRO A 21 -13.63 1.76 4.49
N VAL A 22 -13.16 1.19 5.60
CA VAL A 22 -13.13 -0.28 5.74
C VAL A 22 -14.53 -0.72 5.35
N PRO A 23 -14.70 -1.49 4.27
CA PRO A 23 -16.03 -1.71 3.74
C PRO A 23 -16.86 -2.35 4.84
N SER A 24 -18.01 -1.77 5.16
CA SER A 24 -18.95 -2.22 6.19
C SER A 24 -19.49 -3.63 5.93
N TRP A 25 -19.15 -4.22 4.80
CA TRP A 25 -19.58 -5.54 4.35
C TRP A 25 -18.61 -6.67 4.78
N ARG A 26 -17.42 -6.39 5.29
CA ARG A 26 -16.60 -7.45 5.89
C ARG A 26 -17.22 -7.85 7.21
N HIS A 27 -17.53 -9.14 7.33
CA HIS A 27 -17.92 -9.69 8.63
C HIS A 27 -16.86 -9.28 9.67
N PRO A 28 -17.23 -8.88 10.89
CA PRO A 28 -16.26 -8.45 11.91
C PRO A 28 -15.21 -9.52 12.21
N ASP A 29 -15.51 -10.79 11.94
CA ASP A 29 -14.61 -11.92 12.12
C ASP A 29 -13.83 -12.30 10.84
N HIS A 30 -13.89 -11.49 9.76
CA HIS A 30 -13.17 -11.78 8.53
C HIS A 30 -11.68 -11.58 8.72
N VAL A 31 -10.93 -12.67 8.56
CA VAL A 31 -9.47 -12.65 8.53
C VAL A 31 -9.01 -12.25 7.12
N VAL A 32 -8.28 -11.14 7.03
CA VAL A 32 -7.72 -10.66 5.76
C VAL A 32 -6.60 -11.57 5.33
N LEU A 33 -6.73 -12.16 4.14
CA LEU A 33 -5.68 -12.96 3.51
C LEU A 33 -4.82 -12.05 2.61
N GLU A 34 -3.54 -11.93 2.96
CA GLU A 34 -2.52 -11.25 2.14
C GLU A 34 -1.47 -12.24 1.66
N THR A 35 -1.22 -12.26 0.35
CA THR A 35 -0.16 -13.06 -0.28
C THR A 35 1.06 -12.20 -0.51
N CYS A 36 2.27 -12.79 -0.48
CA CYS A 36 3.50 -12.11 -0.85
C CYS A 36 4.01 -12.68 -2.19
N VAL A 37 4.19 -11.82 -3.19
CA VAL A 37 4.50 -12.20 -4.57
C VAL A 37 5.57 -11.28 -5.17
N GLU A 38 6.28 -11.73 -6.22
CA GLU A 38 7.35 -10.93 -6.85
C GLU A 38 7.10 -10.61 -8.33
N ASP A 39 5.96 -11.03 -8.88
CA ASP A 39 5.63 -10.79 -10.28
C ASP A 39 4.15 -10.51 -10.51
N VAL A 40 3.84 -10.10 -11.74
CA VAL A 40 2.49 -9.74 -12.16
C VAL A 40 1.54 -10.94 -12.16
N GLU A 41 2.05 -12.12 -12.51
CA GLU A 41 1.22 -13.33 -12.52
C GLU A 41 0.85 -13.77 -11.11
N GLY A 42 1.75 -13.64 -10.14
CA GLY A 42 1.46 -13.85 -8.72
C GLY A 42 0.32 -12.94 -8.22
N VAL A 43 0.32 -11.67 -8.61
CA VAL A 43 -0.78 -10.74 -8.31
C VAL A 43 -2.09 -11.20 -8.96
N ARG A 44 -2.06 -11.60 -10.25
CA ARG A 44 -3.21 -12.09 -10.97
C ARG A 44 -3.81 -13.35 -10.33
N ILE A 45 -2.96 -14.31 -9.98
CA ILE A 45 -3.39 -15.54 -9.31
C ILE A 45 -4.01 -15.24 -7.96
N SER A 46 -3.38 -14.37 -7.16
CA SER A 46 -3.87 -13.97 -5.84
C SER A 46 -5.27 -13.35 -5.91
N ALA A 47 -5.47 -12.39 -6.82
CA ALA A 47 -6.77 -11.74 -7.02
C ALA A 47 -7.84 -12.72 -7.52
N ARG A 48 -7.48 -13.63 -8.42
CA ARG A 48 -8.38 -14.67 -8.96
C ARG A 48 -8.74 -15.73 -7.92
N ALA A 49 -7.79 -16.09 -7.07
CA ALA A 49 -8.00 -17.11 -6.03
C ALA A 49 -8.80 -16.60 -4.82
N GLY A 50 -9.10 -15.30 -4.75
CA GLY A 50 -9.92 -14.72 -3.69
C GLY A 50 -9.12 -14.21 -2.49
N ALA A 51 -7.80 -14.01 -2.63
CA ALA A 51 -7.06 -13.26 -1.62
C ALA A 51 -7.62 -11.83 -1.54
N ASP A 52 -7.59 -11.24 -0.35
CA ASP A 52 -8.05 -9.85 -0.16
C ASP A 52 -7.05 -8.86 -0.73
N ARG A 53 -5.76 -9.19 -0.65
CA ARG A 53 -4.66 -8.34 -1.11
C ARG A 53 -3.39 -9.14 -1.36
N ALA A 54 -2.46 -8.51 -2.07
CA ALA A 54 -1.10 -9.01 -2.26
C ALA A 54 -0.07 -7.93 -1.93
N GLU A 55 1.02 -8.33 -1.27
CA GLU A 55 2.25 -7.56 -1.19
C GLU A 55 3.11 -7.91 -2.40
N LEU A 56 3.43 -6.90 -3.22
CA LEU A 56 4.30 -7.03 -4.38
C LEU A 56 5.68 -6.47 -4.03
N GLY A 57 6.67 -7.35 -4.03
CA GLY A 57 8.10 -7.01 -3.95
C GLY A 57 8.83 -7.42 -5.21
N ALA A 58 10.11 -7.18 -5.25
CA ALA A 58 11.06 -7.79 -6.19
C ALA A 58 12.16 -8.48 -5.39
N ASN A 59 12.88 -9.44 -5.97
CA ASN A 59 13.99 -10.13 -5.30
C ASN A 59 13.62 -10.73 -3.93
N LEU A 60 12.52 -11.43 -3.82
CA LEU A 60 12.07 -12.01 -2.55
C LEU A 60 13.10 -12.99 -1.96
N THR A 61 13.89 -13.65 -2.80
CA THR A 61 15.01 -14.50 -2.37
C THR A 61 16.09 -13.73 -1.62
N ALA A 62 16.24 -12.43 -1.90
CA ALA A 62 17.14 -11.49 -1.20
C ALA A 62 16.37 -10.62 -0.19
N THR A 63 15.27 -11.16 0.36
CA THR A 63 14.41 -10.50 1.36
C THR A 63 13.58 -9.32 0.85
N GLY A 64 13.45 -9.17 -0.46
CA GLY A 64 12.59 -8.19 -1.11
C GLY A 64 13.20 -6.80 -1.30
N THR A 65 12.90 -6.18 -2.43
CA THR A 65 13.22 -4.79 -2.78
C THR A 65 12.03 -4.15 -3.48
N THR A 66 12.07 -2.83 -3.71
CA THR A 66 11.05 -2.11 -4.47
C THR A 66 10.97 -2.67 -5.91
N PRO A 67 9.77 -3.06 -6.39
CA PRO A 67 9.58 -3.45 -7.78
C PRO A 67 9.74 -2.26 -8.72
N SER A 68 10.03 -2.52 -10.01
CA SER A 68 10.06 -1.46 -11.01
C SER A 68 8.68 -0.81 -11.18
N ILE A 69 8.64 0.46 -11.56
CA ILE A 69 7.39 1.18 -11.81
C ILE A 69 6.55 0.49 -12.89
N GLY A 70 7.18 -0.08 -13.94
CA GLY A 70 6.49 -0.83 -14.98
C GLY A 70 5.88 -2.14 -14.47
N THR A 71 6.54 -2.83 -13.54
CA THR A 71 5.97 -4.02 -12.88
C THR A 71 4.76 -3.64 -12.05
N ILE A 72 4.82 -2.51 -11.32
CA ILE A 72 3.70 -2.02 -10.49
C ILE A 72 2.50 -1.66 -11.36
N GLU A 73 2.71 -0.92 -12.46
CA GLU A 73 1.66 -0.55 -13.41
C GLU A 73 0.98 -1.80 -14.00
N ALA A 74 1.77 -2.75 -14.50
CA ALA A 74 1.26 -4.01 -15.04
C ALA A 74 0.49 -4.84 -13.98
N ALA A 75 0.93 -4.81 -12.72
CA ALA A 75 0.25 -5.48 -11.61
C ALA A 75 -1.10 -4.83 -11.27
N ILE A 76 -1.19 -3.50 -11.33
CA ILE A 76 -2.47 -2.78 -11.16
C ILE A 76 -3.46 -3.21 -12.23
N PHE A 77 -3.06 -3.26 -13.51
CA PHE A 77 -3.93 -3.74 -14.59
C PHE A 77 -4.36 -5.19 -14.40
N ALA A 78 -3.42 -6.08 -14.03
CA ALA A 78 -3.72 -7.48 -13.80
C ALA A 78 -4.71 -7.69 -12.66
N ALA A 79 -4.56 -6.96 -11.57
CA ALA A 79 -5.50 -6.99 -10.45
C ALA A 79 -6.87 -6.43 -10.83
N ALA A 80 -6.90 -5.28 -11.52
CA ALA A 80 -8.13 -4.65 -11.96
C ALA A 80 -8.94 -5.57 -12.90
N GLU A 81 -8.28 -6.24 -13.85
CA GLU A 81 -8.90 -7.21 -14.74
C GLU A 81 -9.62 -8.32 -13.96
N GLN A 82 -9.00 -8.89 -12.93
CA GLN A 82 -9.61 -9.94 -12.11
C GLN A 82 -10.80 -9.42 -11.30
N VAL A 83 -10.72 -8.20 -10.78
CA VAL A 83 -11.85 -7.56 -10.09
C VAL A 83 -13.01 -7.33 -11.05
N GLU A 84 -12.77 -6.82 -12.26
CA GLU A 84 -13.83 -6.61 -13.27
C GLU A 84 -14.45 -7.94 -13.73
N GLN A 85 -13.67 -9.01 -13.88
CA GLN A 85 -14.21 -10.33 -14.15
C GLN A 85 -15.13 -10.82 -13.03
N ARG A 86 -14.74 -10.64 -11.77
CA ARG A 86 -15.55 -10.97 -10.58
C ARG A 86 -16.86 -10.16 -10.56
N ARG A 87 -16.79 -8.87 -10.86
CA ARG A 87 -17.95 -7.96 -10.95
C ARG A 87 -18.90 -8.40 -12.08
N ALA A 88 -18.37 -8.73 -13.24
CA ALA A 88 -19.15 -9.23 -14.37
C ALA A 88 -19.87 -10.55 -14.05
N GLN A 89 -19.20 -11.49 -13.38
CA GLN A 89 -19.80 -12.75 -12.93
C GLN A 89 -20.91 -12.54 -11.89
N ALA A 90 -20.79 -11.52 -11.05
CA ALA A 90 -21.80 -11.17 -10.06
C ALA A 90 -23.07 -10.54 -10.69
N GLY A 91 -22.99 -10.07 -11.96
CA GLY A 91 -24.11 -9.55 -12.76
C GLY A 91 -24.43 -8.09 -12.50
N ALA A 92 -25.53 -7.60 -13.01
CA ALA A 92 -25.88 -6.17 -13.06
C ALA A 92 -25.93 -5.46 -11.69
N HIS A 93 -26.15 -6.19 -10.61
CA HIS A 93 -26.24 -5.68 -9.24
C HIS A 93 -24.97 -6.01 -8.43
N TRP A 94 -23.82 -6.11 -9.07
CA TRP A 94 -22.56 -6.43 -8.40
C TRP A 94 -22.18 -5.43 -7.29
N ALA A 95 -22.57 -4.16 -7.45
CA ALA A 95 -22.26 -3.12 -6.48
C ALA A 95 -22.98 -3.32 -5.12
N ASP A 96 -24.11 -4.03 -5.13
CA ASP A 96 -24.89 -4.37 -3.94
C ASP A 96 -24.34 -5.64 -3.26
N LYS A 97 -23.40 -6.32 -3.89
CA LYS A 97 -22.77 -7.55 -3.38
C LYS A 97 -21.38 -7.22 -2.82
N PRO A 98 -21.22 -7.24 -1.50
CA PRO A 98 -19.97 -6.81 -0.85
C PRO A 98 -18.71 -7.47 -1.43
N GLU A 99 -18.76 -8.77 -1.66
CA GLU A 99 -17.63 -9.54 -2.17
C GLU A 99 -17.24 -9.15 -3.61
N ALA A 100 -18.23 -8.82 -4.44
CA ALA A 100 -17.99 -8.39 -5.81
C ALA A 100 -17.55 -6.92 -5.88
N ALA A 101 -18.08 -6.07 -5.00
CA ALA A 101 -17.79 -4.65 -4.93
C ALA A 101 -16.37 -4.36 -4.40
N ALA A 102 -15.83 -5.27 -3.58
CA ALA A 102 -14.55 -5.08 -2.92
C ALA A 102 -13.41 -4.80 -3.92
N PRO A 103 -12.58 -3.77 -3.70
CA PRO A 103 -11.32 -3.65 -4.41
C PRO A 103 -10.36 -4.76 -4.02
N PHE A 104 -9.42 -5.10 -4.90
CA PHE A 104 -8.26 -5.90 -4.53
C PHE A 104 -7.18 -4.99 -3.93
N GLY A 105 -6.66 -5.33 -2.75
CA GLY A 105 -5.56 -4.61 -2.14
C GLY A 105 -4.23 -4.93 -2.81
N LEU A 106 -3.50 -3.93 -3.30
CA LEU A 106 -2.15 -4.11 -3.80
C LEU A 106 -1.19 -3.31 -2.91
N ARG A 107 -0.29 -4.00 -2.22
CA ARG A 107 0.67 -3.41 -1.28
C ARG A 107 2.05 -3.45 -1.91
N ILE A 108 2.69 -2.29 -2.08
CA ILE A 108 3.98 -2.17 -2.76
C ILE A 108 5.09 -2.07 -1.73
N LEU A 109 6.03 -3.00 -1.79
CA LEU A 109 7.22 -2.96 -0.95
C LEU A 109 8.12 -1.79 -1.38
N ILE A 110 8.48 -0.94 -0.42
CA ILE A 110 9.42 0.17 -0.58
C ILE A 110 10.68 -0.13 0.21
N ARG A 111 11.67 -0.63 -0.48
CA ARG A 111 12.96 -1.03 0.10
C ARG A 111 14.05 -0.92 -0.95
N PRO A 112 14.98 0.03 -0.81
CA PRO A 112 15.96 0.33 -1.87
C PRO A 112 16.99 -0.80 -2.06
N ARG A 113 17.26 -1.58 -1.01
CA ARG A 113 18.24 -2.68 -1.01
C ARG A 113 17.93 -3.73 0.07
N GLY A 114 18.55 -4.89 -0.05
CA GLY A 114 18.63 -5.89 1.01
C GLY A 114 19.50 -5.47 2.20
N GLY A 115 19.58 -6.32 3.21
CA GLY A 115 20.38 -6.09 4.44
C GLY A 115 19.65 -5.26 5.49
N SER A 116 20.39 -4.41 6.20
CA SER A 116 19.92 -3.59 7.32
C SER A 116 18.75 -2.67 6.95
N PHE A 117 17.90 -2.34 7.91
CA PHE A 117 16.84 -1.34 7.80
C PHE A 117 17.26 0.05 8.27
N VAL A 118 18.54 0.24 8.58
CA VAL A 118 19.12 1.56 8.82
C VAL A 118 19.56 2.12 7.47
N TYR A 119 18.99 3.24 7.07
CA TYR A 119 19.20 3.85 5.76
C TYR A 119 19.96 5.16 5.86
N ASP A 120 20.81 5.43 4.89
CA ASP A 120 21.43 6.74 4.76
C ASP A 120 20.47 7.78 4.12
N ALA A 121 20.95 9.03 4.01
CA ALA A 121 20.14 10.11 3.51
C ALA A 121 19.76 9.95 2.01
N ASP A 122 20.61 9.29 1.20
CA ASP A 122 20.34 9.05 -0.22
C ASP A 122 19.32 7.94 -0.40
N GLU A 123 19.44 6.87 0.37
CA GLU A 123 18.49 5.77 0.42
C GLU A 123 17.10 6.25 0.89
N GLY A 124 17.05 7.06 1.94
CA GLY A 124 15.82 7.68 2.42
C GLY A 124 15.15 8.57 1.35
N ARG A 125 15.96 9.36 0.61
CA ARG A 125 15.45 10.17 -0.52
C ARG A 125 14.89 9.30 -1.64
N ALA A 126 15.54 8.17 -1.95
CA ALA A 126 15.05 7.23 -2.95
C ALA A 126 13.70 6.64 -2.54
N MET A 127 13.56 6.17 -1.29
CA MET A 127 12.30 5.64 -0.76
C MET A 127 11.16 6.66 -0.83
N ILE A 128 11.41 7.90 -0.43
CA ILE A 128 10.42 9.00 -0.51
C ILE A 128 10.01 9.27 -1.96
N ALA A 129 10.98 9.26 -2.90
CA ALA A 129 10.72 9.47 -4.31
C ALA A 129 9.88 8.32 -4.90
N ASP A 130 10.14 7.07 -4.53
CA ASP A 130 9.39 5.90 -4.95
C ASP A 130 7.94 6.01 -4.47
N VAL A 131 7.70 6.21 -3.17
CA VAL A 131 6.34 6.36 -2.61
C VAL A 131 5.58 7.46 -3.35
N ARG A 132 6.18 8.64 -3.53
CA ARG A 132 5.53 9.77 -4.21
C ARG A 132 5.16 9.43 -5.66
N ARG A 133 6.06 8.80 -6.42
CA ARG A 133 5.81 8.45 -7.83
C ARG A 133 4.76 7.37 -7.97
N ILE A 134 4.81 6.35 -7.12
CA ILE A 134 3.84 5.26 -7.12
C ILE A 134 2.46 5.77 -6.66
N ALA A 135 2.39 6.66 -5.67
CA ALA A 135 1.12 7.29 -5.27
C ALA A 135 0.49 8.11 -6.42
N THR A 136 1.32 8.82 -7.20
CA THR A 136 0.85 9.53 -8.38
C THR A 136 0.32 8.56 -9.45
N LEU A 137 1.09 7.52 -9.77
CA LEU A 137 0.65 6.46 -10.69
C LEU A 137 -0.68 5.83 -10.25
N ALA A 138 -0.83 5.55 -8.96
CA ALA A 138 -2.07 4.96 -8.43
C ALA A 138 -3.29 5.85 -8.67
N LEU A 139 -3.14 7.18 -8.54
CA LEU A 139 -4.22 8.14 -8.83
C LEU A 139 -4.57 8.16 -10.32
N GLU A 140 -3.57 8.17 -11.19
CA GLU A 140 -3.76 8.10 -12.63
C GLU A 140 -4.46 6.80 -13.03
N MET A 141 -4.00 5.67 -12.51
CA MET A 141 -4.57 4.35 -12.79
C MET A 141 -5.99 4.20 -12.23
N ALA A 142 -6.31 4.82 -11.10
CA ALA A 142 -7.64 4.79 -10.52
C ALA A 142 -8.70 5.40 -11.46
N GLU A 143 -8.35 6.39 -12.26
CA GLU A 143 -9.26 6.95 -13.27
C GLU A 143 -9.52 5.95 -14.41
N PHE A 144 -8.50 5.20 -14.85
CA PHE A 144 -8.64 4.20 -15.91
C PHE A 144 -9.38 2.93 -15.45
N THR A 145 -9.21 2.55 -14.18
CA THR A 145 -9.78 1.33 -13.62
C THR A 145 -11.12 1.56 -12.91
N ARG A 146 -11.64 2.79 -12.95
CA ARG A 146 -12.95 3.11 -12.35
C ARG A 146 -14.08 2.59 -13.24
N PRO A 147 -15.03 1.81 -12.71
CA PRO A 147 -16.18 1.36 -13.49
C PRO A 147 -16.96 2.56 -14.02
N GLN A 148 -17.29 2.54 -15.31
CA GLN A 148 -18.18 3.55 -15.87
C GLN A 148 -19.62 3.27 -15.40
N ALA A 149 -20.23 4.26 -14.74
CA ALA A 149 -21.63 4.17 -14.35
C ALA A 149 -22.51 4.15 -15.61
N THR A 150 -23.15 3.02 -15.89
CA THR A 150 -24.19 2.91 -16.90
C THR A 150 -25.50 3.46 -16.32
N GLY A 151 -25.71 4.77 -16.49
CA GLY A 151 -26.93 5.44 -16.03
C GLY A 151 -26.63 6.65 -15.15
N GLY A 152 -27.14 7.81 -15.52
CA GLY A 152 -26.84 9.17 -15.07
C GLY A 152 -26.83 9.54 -13.57
N GLY A 153 -26.46 8.63 -12.70
CA GLY A 153 -26.21 8.84 -11.29
C GLY A 153 -24.71 8.80 -11.03
N ARG A 154 -24.15 9.86 -10.41
CA ARG A 154 -22.79 9.89 -9.86
C ARG A 154 -22.69 8.95 -8.67
N THR A 155 -22.74 7.65 -8.87
CA THR A 155 -22.36 6.70 -7.84
C THR A 155 -20.85 6.61 -7.85
N THR A 156 -20.20 7.05 -6.79
CA THR A 156 -18.75 6.88 -6.57
C THR A 156 -18.50 5.40 -6.29
N LEU A 157 -18.38 4.61 -7.35
CA LEU A 157 -18.00 3.22 -7.23
C LEU A 157 -16.52 3.15 -6.79
N PRO A 158 -16.16 2.24 -5.90
CA PRO A 158 -14.78 2.08 -5.48
C PRO A 158 -13.90 1.69 -6.68
N PRO A 159 -12.64 2.10 -6.72
CA PRO A 159 -11.69 1.63 -7.74
C PRO A 159 -11.59 0.10 -7.67
N ALA A 160 -11.11 -0.53 -8.75
CA ALA A 160 -10.88 -1.97 -8.75
C ALA A 160 -9.71 -2.37 -7.84
N VAL A 161 -8.72 -1.48 -7.70
CA VAL A 161 -7.51 -1.72 -6.90
C VAL A 161 -7.39 -0.66 -5.81
N ASP A 162 -7.12 -1.11 -4.58
CA ASP A 162 -6.76 -0.29 -3.42
C ASP A 162 -5.25 -0.42 -3.19
N LEU A 163 -4.49 0.59 -3.64
CA LEU A 163 -3.04 0.58 -3.52
C LEU A 163 -2.60 1.11 -2.15
N GLY A 164 -1.59 0.46 -1.58
CA GLY A 164 -0.92 0.88 -0.35
C GLY A 164 0.57 0.57 -0.38
N PHE A 165 1.27 0.88 0.69
CA PHE A 165 2.71 0.76 0.78
C PHE A 165 3.14 -0.12 1.94
N VAL A 166 4.24 -0.84 1.76
CA VAL A 166 4.91 -1.60 2.80
C VAL A 166 6.30 -1.01 2.99
N VAL A 167 6.56 -0.45 4.14
CA VAL A 167 7.77 0.32 4.46
C VAL A 167 8.37 -0.14 5.78
N GLY A 168 9.60 0.26 6.07
CA GLY A 168 10.21 0.12 7.39
C GLY A 168 11.58 0.75 7.40
N ALA A 169 11.87 1.49 8.47
CA ALA A 169 13.16 2.11 8.71
C ALA A 169 13.46 2.12 10.21
N LEU A 170 14.68 1.81 10.55
CA LEU A 170 15.20 1.79 11.91
C LEU A 170 16.39 2.74 12.03
N THR A 171 16.66 3.16 13.25
CA THR A 171 17.86 3.86 13.64
C THR A 171 18.95 2.85 14.05
N GLU A 172 20.19 3.30 14.23
CA GLU A 172 21.31 2.44 14.64
C GLU A 172 21.10 1.79 16.01
N ASP A 173 20.33 2.44 16.89
CA ASP A 173 20.01 1.93 18.23
C ASP A 173 18.79 0.99 18.27
N GLY A 174 18.24 0.63 17.10
CA GLY A 174 17.14 -0.31 16.94
C GLY A 174 15.76 0.26 17.27
N THR A 175 15.60 1.60 17.27
CA THR A 175 14.27 2.23 17.33
C THR A 175 13.71 2.50 15.94
N ILE A 176 12.43 2.86 15.86
CA ILE A 176 11.82 3.32 14.61
C ILE A 176 12.48 4.64 14.18
N ASP A 177 12.93 4.74 12.93
CA ASP A 177 13.26 6.04 12.32
C ASP A 177 11.97 6.82 12.07
N ARG A 178 11.50 7.50 13.10
CA ARG A 178 10.24 8.27 13.09
C ARG A 178 10.24 9.37 12.04
N GLY A 179 11.42 9.95 11.77
CA GLY A 179 11.58 11.01 10.77
C GLY A 179 11.30 10.50 9.36
N LEU A 180 11.97 9.44 8.96
CA LEU A 180 11.79 8.83 7.65
C LEU A 180 10.40 8.21 7.50
N VAL A 181 9.92 7.46 8.50
CA VAL A 181 8.58 6.82 8.45
C VAL A 181 7.49 7.88 8.32
N ARG A 182 7.56 9.00 9.04
CA ARG A 182 6.62 10.12 8.91
C ARG A 182 6.57 10.65 7.48
N LEU A 183 7.73 10.89 6.88
CA LEU A 183 7.81 11.38 5.50
C LEU A 183 7.22 10.36 4.49
N LEU A 184 7.44 9.07 4.68
CA LEU A 184 6.87 8.03 3.82
C LEU A 184 5.34 7.98 3.94
N VAL A 185 4.80 8.08 5.16
CA VAL A 185 3.35 8.14 5.39
C VAL A 185 2.73 9.39 4.77
N ASP A 186 3.37 10.55 4.92
CA ASP A 186 2.89 11.80 4.33
C ASP A 186 2.88 11.73 2.79
N MET A 187 3.92 11.14 2.19
CA MET A 187 4.01 10.97 0.73
C MET A 187 3.05 9.91 0.18
N ALA A 188 2.60 8.97 1.01
CA ALA A 188 1.58 7.98 0.62
C ALA A 188 0.20 8.62 0.35
N ASN A 189 0.01 9.91 0.70
CA ASN A 189 -1.17 10.71 0.37
C ASN A 189 -2.50 10.04 0.77
N GLY A 190 -2.54 9.45 1.96
CA GLY A 190 -3.72 8.76 2.51
C GLY A 190 -3.85 7.29 2.11
N ALA A 191 -3.00 6.76 1.24
CA ALA A 191 -2.94 5.33 0.99
C ALA A 191 -2.49 4.58 2.26
N PRO A 192 -3.00 3.37 2.53
CA PRO A 192 -2.64 2.62 3.72
C PRO A 192 -1.15 2.24 3.71
N VAL A 193 -0.50 2.43 4.84
CA VAL A 193 0.91 2.08 5.04
C VAL A 193 1.00 0.94 6.06
N THR A 194 1.74 -0.10 5.68
CA THR A 194 2.12 -1.23 6.53
C THR A 194 3.58 -1.06 6.92
N PHE A 195 3.91 -1.22 8.20
CA PHE A 195 5.30 -1.34 8.62
C PHE A 195 5.70 -2.81 8.55
N HIS A 196 6.73 -3.12 7.77
CA HIS A 196 7.14 -4.51 7.50
C HIS A 196 7.94 -5.13 8.65
N ARG A 197 8.51 -6.31 8.42
CA ARG A 197 9.25 -7.11 9.42
C ARG A 197 10.49 -6.45 10.03
N ALA A 198 10.86 -5.21 9.67
CA ALA A 198 11.78 -4.42 10.46
C ALA A 198 11.31 -4.26 11.92
N PHE A 199 9.98 -4.36 12.15
CA PHE A 199 9.37 -4.39 13.48
C PHE A 199 9.95 -5.50 14.36
N ASP A 200 10.21 -6.67 13.79
CA ASP A 200 10.78 -7.81 14.51
C ASP A 200 12.24 -7.62 14.92
N GLN A 201 12.90 -6.57 14.40
CA GLN A 201 14.29 -6.19 14.73
C GLN A 201 14.37 -4.98 15.65
N CYS A 202 13.24 -4.43 16.07
CA CYS A 202 13.23 -3.35 17.06
C CYS A 202 13.76 -3.83 18.41
N ARG A 203 14.48 -2.95 19.10
CA ARG A 203 15.00 -3.24 20.45
C ARG A 203 13.88 -3.47 21.47
N ASP A 204 12.74 -2.80 21.28
CA ASP A 204 11.54 -2.93 22.08
C ASP A 204 10.31 -2.81 21.18
N THR A 205 9.55 -3.90 21.05
CA THR A 205 8.39 -3.98 20.17
C THR A 205 7.16 -3.24 20.73
N VAL A 206 7.08 -3.04 22.06
CA VAL A 206 5.99 -2.27 22.68
C VAL A 206 6.20 -0.78 22.43
N GLU A 207 7.42 -0.28 22.62
CA GLU A 207 7.81 1.09 22.27
C GLU A 207 7.55 1.33 20.76
N ALA A 208 8.03 0.43 19.91
CA ALA A 208 7.89 0.53 18.47
C ALA A 208 6.42 0.56 18.02
N TYR A 209 5.55 -0.24 18.63
CA TYR A 209 4.12 -0.24 18.31
C TYR A 209 3.47 1.12 18.62
N GLY A 210 3.75 1.68 19.81
CA GLY A 210 3.27 3.00 20.18
C GLY A 210 3.76 4.11 19.25
N ASP A 211 5.01 4.03 18.80
CA ASP A 211 5.57 4.95 17.81
C ASP A 211 4.83 4.90 16.48
N LEU A 212 4.58 3.70 15.96
CA LEU A 212 3.91 3.50 14.67
C LEU A 212 2.47 3.99 14.67
N GLU A 213 1.73 3.79 15.78
CA GLU A 213 0.39 4.33 15.94
C GLU A 213 0.38 5.85 15.81
N GLY A 214 1.31 6.53 16.52
CA GLY A 214 1.47 7.99 16.46
C GLY A 214 1.93 8.54 15.11
N LEU A 215 2.47 7.68 14.22
CA LEU A 215 2.94 8.05 12.88
C LEU A 215 1.87 7.87 11.79
N GLY A 216 0.72 7.26 12.10
CA GLY A 216 -0.35 7.01 11.12
C GLY A 216 -0.13 5.74 10.30
N VAL A 217 0.75 4.85 10.74
CA VAL A 217 0.90 3.50 10.16
C VAL A 217 -0.36 2.69 10.49
N ARG A 218 -0.90 2.00 9.49
CA ARG A 218 -2.19 1.32 9.62
C ARG A 218 -2.06 -0.16 9.99
N TYR A 219 -0.99 -0.81 9.55
CA TYR A 219 -0.76 -2.24 9.76
C TYR A 219 0.70 -2.48 10.14
N VAL A 220 0.93 -3.55 10.89
CA VAL A 220 2.26 -4.05 11.20
C VAL A 220 2.37 -5.49 10.74
N LEU A 221 3.40 -5.81 9.95
CA LEU A 221 3.76 -7.16 9.59
C LEU A 221 4.83 -7.66 10.57
N THR A 222 4.49 -8.70 11.31
CA THR A 222 5.39 -9.27 12.33
C THR A 222 5.35 -10.80 12.31
N SER A 223 6.44 -11.41 12.69
CA SER A 223 6.49 -12.83 13.05
C SER A 223 6.54 -13.04 14.58
N GLY A 224 6.07 -12.04 15.36
CA GLY A 224 6.10 -12.09 16.82
C GLY A 224 7.52 -11.97 17.39
N ALA A 225 8.41 -11.22 16.72
CA ALA A 225 9.84 -11.13 17.02
C ALA A 225 10.58 -12.47 17.00
N ALA A 226 9.97 -13.51 16.38
CA ALA A 226 10.57 -14.82 16.21
C ALA A 226 11.27 -14.93 14.84
N GLN A 227 12.28 -15.80 14.73
CA GLN A 227 13.00 -16.02 13.47
C GLN A 227 12.10 -16.59 12.36
N THR A 228 11.09 -17.36 12.73
CA THR A 228 10.11 -17.93 11.80
C THR A 228 8.71 -17.88 12.41
N LEU A 229 7.68 -17.86 11.56
CA LEU A 229 6.27 -17.91 12.01
C LEU A 229 5.95 -19.17 12.83
N SER A 230 6.65 -20.28 12.60
CA SER A 230 6.46 -21.52 13.35
C SER A 230 6.87 -21.42 14.83
N LEU A 231 7.58 -20.37 15.23
CA LEU A 231 7.99 -20.11 16.61
C LEU A 231 7.04 -19.15 17.36
N ILE A 232 5.99 -18.67 16.69
CA ILE A 232 4.95 -17.86 17.34
C ILE A 232 4.04 -18.81 18.12
N HIS A 233 4.11 -18.71 19.44
CA HIS A 233 3.10 -19.29 20.32
C HIS A 233 1.98 -18.26 20.50
N ILE A 234 0.89 -18.51 19.84
CA ILE A 234 -0.35 -17.72 19.99
C ILE A 234 -1.08 -18.19 21.25
#